data_d3fa7f4964127954cbc6aeae9bf1a18f
#
_entry.id   d3fa7f4964127954cbc6aeae9bf1a18f
#
_cell.length_a   1.000
_cell.length_b   1.000
_cell.length_c   1.000
_cell.angle_alpha   90.00
_cell.angle_beta   90.00
_cell.angle_gamma   90.00
#
_symmetry.space_group_name_H-M   'P 1'
#
loop_
_entity.id
_entity.type
_entity.pdbx_description
1 polymer ?
#
loop_
_entity_poly.entity_id
_entity_poly.type
_entity_poly.pdbx_seq_one_letter_code
_entity_poly.pdbx_strand_id
1 'polypeptide(L)'
;MNKLQCILQVSTADSGGGAEGTAWELCQYFRRQGLDSLLAVGRKYRAADEVFELPRPPADFLVGRMLQWLARCCRTKEQHAPALRRLARICERLANPPRLMEWWQGLEEFHYPGTAALLEASPKRPDI
;
A
#
# COMPACT_ATOMS: atom_id res chain seq x y z
N MET A 1 17.04 20.11 22.08
CA MET A 1 17.11 18.91 21.25
C MET A 1 15.67 18.48 20.94
N ASN A 2 15.21 18.67 19.71
CA ASN A 2 13.91 18.14 19.29
C ASN A 2 13.99 16.61 19.34
N LYS A 3 13.22 16.00 20.22
CA LYS A 3 13.13 14.55 20.31
C LYS A 3 12.29 14.10 19.14
N LEU A 4 12.88 13.33 18.22
CA LEU A 4 12.13 12.65 17.15
C LEU A 4 10.90 11.95 17.79
N GLN A 5 9.71 12.34 17.39
CA GLN A 5 8.48 11.82 17.98
C GLN A 5 7.75 10.85 17.05
N CYS A 6 7.88 11.03 15.74
CA CYS A 6 7.19 10.19 14.75
C CYS A 6 8.10 9.85 13.57
N ILE A 7 8.22 8.56 13.28
CA ILE A 7 8.96 8.03 12.13
C ILE A 7 7.94 7.45 11.15
N LEU A 8 7.98 7.93 9.91
CA LEU A 8 7.17 7.41 8.83
C LEU A 8 8.04 6.61 7.86
N GLN A 9 7.70 5.34 7.71
CA GLN A 9 8.33 4.45 6.74
C GLN A 9 7.38 4.16 5.60
N VAL A 10 7.92 3.93 4.41
CA VAL A 10 7.13 3.62 3.21
C VAL A 10 7.59 2.29 2.64
N SER A 11 6.65 1.41 2.33
CA SER A 11 6.92 0.12 1.72
C SER A 11 5.83 -0.23 0.68
N THR A 12 6.14 -1.15 -0.21
CA THR A 12 5.16 -1.64 -1.20
C THR A 12 4.03 -2.40 -0.54
N ALA A 13 4.35 -3.16 0.51
CA ALA A 13 3.39 -3.92 1.31
C ALA A 13 3.93 -4.09 2.74
N ASP A 14 3.08 -4.57 3.65
CA ASP A 14 3.46 -4.92 5.02
C ASP A 14 3.83 -6.40 5.20
N SER A 15 3.72 -7.19 4.13
CA SER A 15 4.10 -8.60 4.11
C SER A 15 4.36 -9.09 2.68
N GLY A 16 5.16 -10.14 2.52
CA GLY A 16 5.31 -10.86 1.27
C GLY A 16 6.74 -11.07 0.78
N GLY A 17 7.64 -10.12 0.95
CA GLY A 17 9.04 -10.21 0.53
C GLY A 17 10.03 -9.92 1.65
N GLY A 18 11.33 -10.00 1.33
CA GLY A 18 12.39 -9.68 2.29
C GLY A 18 12.40 -8.20 2.68
N ALA A 19 12.23 -7.31 1.70
CA ALA A 19 12.22 -5.87 1.95
C ALA A 19 11.01 -5.43 2.78
N GLU A 20 9.83 -5.96 2.48
CA GLU A 20 8.59 -5.69 3.21
C GLU A 20 8.67 -6.22 4.64
N GLY A 21 9.25 -7.43 4.82
CA GLY A 21 9.52 -7.99 6.14
C GLY A 21 10.46 -7.10 6.95
N THR A 22 11.55 -6.63 6.34
CA THR A 22 12.52 -5.72 6.99
C THR A 22 11.86 -4.39 7.38
N ALA A 23 11.04 -3.80 6.51
CA ALA A 23 10.32 -2.56 6.81
C ALA A 23 9.37 -2.74 8.02
N TRP A 24 8.67 -3.86 8.08
CA TRP A 24 7.82 -4.21 9.22
C TRP A 24 8.63 -4.37 10.52
N GLU A 25 9.69 -5.17 10.49
CA GLU A 25 10.58 -5.39 11.66
C GLU A 25 11.17 -4.07 12.18
N LEU A 26 11.60 -3.20 11.27
CA LEU A 26 12.15 -1.90 11.61
C LEU A 26 11.08 -0.98 12.24
N CYS A 27 9.86 -0.98 11.72
CA CYS A 27 8.73 -0.26 12.31
C CYS A 27 8.49 -0.73 13.75
N GLN A 28 8.43 -2.04 13.97
CA GLN A 28 8.26 -2.64 15.30
C GLN A 28 9.44 -2.33 16.24
N TYR A 29 10.66 -2.33 15.71
CA TYR A 29 11.84 -1.98 16.49
C TYR A 29 11.74 -0.55 17.04
N PHE A 30 11.44 0.44 16.21
CA PHE A 30 11.30 1.82 16.66
C PHE A 30 10.18 2.01 17.68
N ARG A 31 9.06 1.31 17.51
CA ARG A 31 7.97 1.32 18.49
C ARG A 31 8.40 0.74 19.84
N ARG A 32 9.19 -0.33 19.85
CA ARG A 32 9.76 -0.88 21.10
C ARG A 32 10.73 0.07 21.79
N GLN A 33 11.38 0.98 21.04
CA GLN A 33 12.21 2.04 21.58
C GLN A 33 11.42 3.25 22.11
N GLY A 34 10.09 3.18 22.09
CA GLY A 34 9.21 4.26 22.56
C GLY A 34 9.04 5.39 21.56
N LEU A 35 9.39 5.18 20.29
CA LEU A 35 9.14 6.13 19.21
C LEU A 35 7.81 5.79 18.51
N ASP A 36 7.05 6.81 18.13
CA ASP A 36 5.91 6.63 17.26
C ASP A 36 6.40 6.28 15.84
N SER A 37 6.24 5.03 15.44
CA SER A 37 6.60 4.58 14.11
C SER A 37 5.35 4.13 13.35
N LEU A 38 5.20 4.64 12.14
CA LEU A 38 4.11 4.35 11.22
C LEU A 38 4.67 3.75 9.94
N LEU A 39 3.92 2.80 9.35
CA LEU A 39 4.27 2.16 8.10
C LEU A 39 3.19 2.45 7.05
N ALA A 40 3.52 3.28 6.06
CA ALA A 40 2.68 3.53 4.90
C ALA A 40 2.93 2.46 3.85
N VAL A 41 1.88 1.81 3.38
CA VAL A 41 2.00 0.72 2.41
C VAL A 41 1.09 0.91 1.21
N GLY A 42 1.55 0.43 0.06
CA GLY A 42 0.72 0.36 -1.13
C GLY A 42 -0.35 -0.74 -1.03
N ARG A 43 -0.09 -1.78 -0.19
CA ARG A 43 -1.05 -2.86 0.09
C ARG A 43 -0.94 -3.30 1.54
N LYS A 44 -2.04 -3.19 2.27
CA LYS A 44 -2.14 -3.63 3.66
C LYS A 44 -2.69 -5.06 3.73
N TYR A 45 -1.98 -5.94 4.39
CA TYR A 45 -2.38 -7.33 4.66
C TYR A 45 -2.57 -7.59 6.16
N ARG A 46 -1.83 -6.87 7.02
CA ARG A 46 -1.88 -7.04 8.47
C ARG A 46 -2.95 -6.12 9.07
N ALA A 47 -3.70 -6.62 10.04
CA ALA A 47 -4.63 -5.83 10.83
C ALA A 47 -3.87 -5.15 11.99
N ALA A 48 -2.98 -4.20 11.66
CA ALA A 48 -2.17 -3.46 12.61
C ALA A 48 -2.47 -1.96 12.50
N ASP A 49 -2.61 -1.27 13.63
CA ASP A 49 -2.98 0.15 13.66
C ASP A 49 -1.87 1.08 13.18
N GLU A 50 -0.63 0.65 13.32
CA GLU A 50 0.56 1.35 12.85
C GLU A 50 0.77 1.29 11.34
N VAL A 51 0.01 0.44 10.63
CA VAL A 51 0.07 0.29 9.18
C VAL A 51 -1.13 0.96 8.56
N PHE A 52 -0.91 1.87 7.61
CA PHE A 52 -1.97 2.46 6.82
C PHE A 52 -1.72 2.31 5.32
N GLU A 53 -2.79 2.07 4.58
CA GLU A 53 -2.72 1.92 3.13
C GLU A 53 -2.81 3.29 2.46
N LEU A 54 -1.89 3.55 1.52
CA LEU A 54 -1.91 4.77 0.72
C LEU A 54 -3.17 4.82 -0.17
N PRO A 55 -3.82 5.98 -0.26
CA PRO A 55 -4.99 6.14 -1.10
C PRO A 55 -4.65 5.88 -2.57
N ARG A 56 -5.50 5.13 -3.25
CA ARG A 56 -5.37 4.88 -4.68
C ARG A 56 -6.29 5.81 -5.44
N PRO A 57 -5.81 6.46 -6.49
CA PRO A 57 -6.67 7.27 -7.33
C PRO A 57 -7.75 6.37 -7.96
N PRO A 58 -8.98 6.89 -8.08
CA PRO A 58 -10.03 6.20 -8.83
C PRO A 58 -9.61 6.06 -10.29
N ALA A 59 -10.07 4.99 -10.95
CA ALA A 59 -9.88 4.85 -12.38
C ALA A 59 -10.70 5.92 -13.14
N ASP A 60 -10.10 6.46 -14.19
CA ASP A 60 -10.67 7.58 -14.96
C ASP A 60 -11.89 7.19 -15.82
N PHE A 61 -12.19 5.90 -15.93
CA PHE A 61 -13.28 5.41 -16.77
C PHE A 61 -14.17 4.39 -16.01
N LEU A 62 -15.44 4.33 -16.42
CA LEU A 62 -16.49 3.56 -15.73
C LEU A 62 -16.16 2.07 -15.53
N VAL A 63 -15.63 1.42 -16.58
CA VAL A 63 -15.25 0.01 -16.52
C VAL A 63 -14.11 -0.21 -15.53
N GLY A 64 -13.13 0.71 -15.50
CA GLY A 64 -12.05 0.67 -14.53
C GLY A 64 -12.55 0.81 -13.10
N ARG A 65 -13.53 1.67 -12.84
CA ARG A 65 -14.17 1.82 -11.52
C ARG A 65 -14.90 0.55 -11.11
N MET A 66 -15.61 -0.12 -12.03
CA MET A 66 -16.25 -1.41 -11.77
C MET A 66 -15.23 -2.50 -11.44
N LEU A 67 -14.13 -2.56 -12.18
CA LEU A 67 -13.06 -3.52 -11.95
C LEU A 67 -12.35 -3.27 -10.60
N GLN A 68 -12.15 -2.02 -10.22
CA GLN A 68 -11.64 -1.67 -8.89
C GLN A 68 -12.61 -2.08 -7.78
N TRP A 69 -13.91 -1.89 -7.98
CA TRP A 69 -14.92 -2.33 -7.03
C TRP A 69 -14.93 -3.86 -6.88
N LEU A 70 -14.89 -4.61 -8.00
CA LEU A 70 -14.77 -6.07 -8.02
C LEU A 70 -13.50 -6.54 -7.28
N ALA A 71 -12.37 -5.90 -7.53
CA ALA A 71 -11.12 -6.20 -6.85
C ALA A 71 -11.23 -6.01 -5.34
N ARG A 72 -11.93 -4.95 -4.88
CA ARG A 72 -12.19 -4.73 -3.44
C ARG A 72 -13.07 -5.85 -2.86
N CYS A 73 -14.15 -6.23 -3.55
CA CYS A 73 -15.02 -7.33 -3.12
C CYS A 73 -14.29 -8.66 -3.04
N CYS A 74 -13.37 -8.93 -3.98
CA CYS A 74 -12.53 -10.12 -3.93
C CYS A 74 -11.56 -10.09 -2.75
N ARG A 75 -11.02 -8.93 -2.39
CA ARG A 75 -10.08 -8.78 -1.26
C ARG A 75 -10.73 -9.08 0.09
N THR A 76 -11.97 -8.68 0.31
CA THR A 76 -12.65 -8.96 1.59
C THR A 76 -12.79 -10.46 1.87
N LYS A 77 -12.70 -11.31 0.82
CA LYS A 77 -12.77 -12.77 0.90
C LYS A 77 -11.43 -13.47 0.66
N GLU A 78 -10.35 -12.72 0.54
CA GLU A 78 -9.00 -13.19 0.13
C GLU A 78 -8.38 -14.18 1.12
N GLN A 79 -8.78 -14.12 2.39
CA GLN A 79 -8.26 -15.00 3.44
C GLN A 79 -8.60 -16.47 3.21
N HIS A 80 -9.62 -16.78 2.41
CA HIS A 80 -10.16 -18.13 2.24
C HIS A 80 -9.92 -18.76 0.86
N ALA A 81 -9.47 -17.99 -0.16
CA ALA A 81 -9.31 -18.53 -1.50
C ALA A 81 -8.16 -17.85 -2.31
N PRO A 82 -7.07 -18.58 -2.59
CA PRO A 82 -5.94 -18.04 -3.38
C PRO A 82 -6.33 -17.64 -4.81
N ALA A 83 -7.39 -18.24 -5.35
CA ALA A 83 -7.93 -17.88 -6.66
C ALA A 83 -8.51 -16.46 -6.68
N LEU A 84 -9.19 -16.03 -5.62
CA LEU A 84 -9.72 -14.68 -5.49
C LEU A 84 -8.61 -13.62 -5.45
N ARG A 85 -7.48 -13.95 -4.86
CA ARG A 85 -6.28 -13.11 -4.85
C ARG A 85 -5.73 -12.88 -6.25
N ARG A 86 -5.70 -13.93 -7.08
CA ARG A 86 -5.29 -13.83 -8.49
C ARG A 86 -6.28 -12.97 -9.28
N LEU A 87 -7.57 -13.19 -9.10
CA LEU A 87 -8.63 -12.44 -9.75
C LEU A 87 -8.59 -10.96 -9.38
N ALA A 88 -8.46 -10.63 -8.10
CA ALA A 88 -8.32 -9.24 -7.65
C ALA A 88 -7.15 -8.53 -8.32
N ARG A 89 -5.98 -9.18 -8.41
CA ARG A 89 -4.81 -8.63 -9.10
C ARG A 89 -5.03 -8.40 -10.60
N ILE A 90 -5.73 -9.32 -11.27
CA ILE A 90 -6.05 -9.18 -12.69
C ILE A 90 -7.02 -7.99 -12.88
N CYS A 91 -8.07 -7.90 -12.06
CA CYS A 91 -9.01 -6.79 -12.13
C CYS A 91 -8.33 -5.43 -11.89
N GLU A 92 -7.40 -5.34 -10.94
CA GLU A 92 -6.63 -4.12 -10.68
C GLU A 92 -5.74 -3.71 -11.85
N ARG A 93 -5.10 -4.67 -12.50
CA ARG A 93 -4.27 -4.42 -13.69
C ARG A 93 -5.11 -3.92 -14.85
N LEU A 94 -6.25 -4.56 -15.12
CA LEU A 94 -7.19 -4.18 -16.20
C LEU A 94 -7.90 -2.85 -15.92
N ALA A 95 -8.02 -2.45 -14.65
CA ALA A 95 -8.65 -1.19 -14.28
C ALA A 95 -7.85 0.05 -14.69
N ASN A 96 -6.55 -0.09 -15.02
CA ASN A 96 -5.67 1.01 -15.41
C ASN A 96 -4.85 0.64 -16.66
N PRO A 97 -5.41 0.77 -17.87
CA PRO A 97 -4.75 0.42 -19.13
C PRO A 97 -3.39 1.09 -19.37
N PRO A 98 -3.18 2.38 -19.01
CA PRO A 98 -1.87 3.01 -19.15
C PRO A 98 -0.77 2.28 -18.37
N ARG A 99 -1.08 1.83 -17.15
CA ARG A 99 -0.16 1.04 -16.32
C ARG A 99 0.13 -0.36 -16.89
N LEU A 100 -0.84 -0.93 -17.60
CA LEU A 100 -0.66 -2.20 -18.28
C LEU A 100 0.35 -2.06 -19.41
N MET A 101 0.32 -0.92 -20.11
CA MET A 101 1.23 -0.59 -21.19
C MET A 101 2.66 -0.32 -20.66
N GLU A 102 2.79 0.41 -19.54
CA GLU A 102 4.04 0.65 -18.84
C GLU A 102 4.68 -0.68 -18.36
N TRP A 103 3.86 -1.57 -17.77
CA TRP A 103 4.31 -2.89 -17.35
C TRP A 103 4.77 -3.76 -18.55
N TRP A 104 4.05 -3.69 -19.66
CA TRP A 104 4.41 -4.43 -20.88
C TRP A 104 5.72 -3.90 -21.51
N GLN A 105 6.01 -2.62 -21.35
CA GLN A 105 7.27 -1.99 -21.79
C GLN A 105 8.42 -2.21 -20.81
N GLY A 106 8.22 -2.94 -19.72
CA GLY A 106 9.23 -3.20 -18.70
C GLY A 106 9.62 -1.98 -17.87
N LEU A 107 8.83 -0.93 -17.92
CA LEU A 107 8.98 0.21 -17.03
C LEU A 107 8.51 -0.21 -15.63
N GLU A 108 9.43 -0.19 -14.67
CA GLU A 108 9.06 -0.43 -13.27
C GLU A 108 8.03 0.61 -12.82
N GLU A 109 7.01 0.16 -12.07
CA GLU A 109 5.95 1.02 -11.56
C GLU A 109 6.49 2.03 -10.53
N PHE A 110 7.16 3.08 -10.96
CA PHE A 110 7.51 4.21 -10.08
C PHE A 110 6.30 5.08 -9.70
N HIS A 111 5.14 4.81 -10.24
CA HIS A 111 3.92 5.55 -9.95
C HIS A 111 3.12 4.89 -8.84
N TYR A 112 3.50 5.20 -7.59
CA TYR A 112 2.56 5.16 -6.49
C TYR A 112 1.89 6.55 -6.38
N PRO A 113 0.77 6.81 -7.07
CA PRO A 113 0.14 8.13 -7.07
C PRO A 113 -0.33 8.56 -5.68
N GLY A 114 -0.45 7.61 -4.76
CA GLY A 114 -0.70 7.87 -3.34
C GLY A 114 0.49 8.48 -2.59
N THR A 115 1.70 8.49 -3.17
CA THR A 115 2.88 9.07 -2.49
C THR A 115 2.76 10.59 -2.35
N ALA A 116 2.11 11.27 -3.31
CA ALA A 116 1.84 12.70 -3.21
C ALA A 116 0.93 13.06 -2.03
N ALA A 117 0.01 12.17 -1.67
CA ALA A 117 -0.90 12.31 -0.53
C ALA A 117 -0.37 11.67 0.76
N LEU A 118 0.88 11.21 0.80
CA LEU A 118 1.46 10.47 1.92
C LEU A 118 1.33 11.23 3.24
N LEU A 119 1.70 12.52 3.24
CA LEU A 119 1.67 13.35 4.44
C LEU A 119 0.25 13.70 4.87
N GLU A 120 -0.69 13.81 3.91
CA GLU A 120 -2.10 14.07 4.18
C GLU A 120 -2.81 12.81 4.69
N ALA A 121 -2.44 11.65 4.17
CA ALA A 121 -3.00 10.36 4.56
C ALA A 121 -2.42 9.83 5.88
N SER A 122 -1.30 10.37 6.33
CA SER A 122 -0.68 9.96 7.58
C SER A 122 -1.54 10.35 8.78
N PRO A 123 -1.85 9.42 9.69
CA PRO A 123 -2.62 9.72 10.90
C PRO A 123 -1.88 10.65 11.88
N LYS A 124 -0.56 10.76 11.76
CA LYS A 124 0.30 11.69 12.51
C LYS A 124 1.29 12.33 11.55
N ARG A 125 1.63 13.61 11.79
CA ARG A 125 2.70 14.27 11.05
C ARG A 125 4.05 13.69 11.48
N PRO A 126 4.85 13.18 10.53
CA PRO A 126 6.22 12.79 10.84
C PRO A 126 7.07 14.01 11.13
N ASP A 127 8.07 13.85 11.99
CA ASP A 127 9.09 14.86 12.21
C ASP A 127 10.05 14.87 11.03
N ILE A 128 10.20 16.02 10.39
CA ILE A 128 11.13 16.24 9.26
C ILE A 128 12.31 17.07 9.75
#